data_5f9a4c0ee1d65fbebc0e6bbb562229f6
#
_entry.id   5f9a4c0ee1d65fbebc0e6bbb562229f6
#
_cell.length_a   1.000
_cell.length_b   1.000
_cell.length_c   1.000
_cell.angle_alpha   90.00
_cell.angle_beta   90.00
_cell.angle_gamma   90.00
#
_symmetry.space_group_name_H-M   'P 1'
#
loop_
_entity.id
_entity.type
_entity.pdbx_description
1 polymer ?
#
loop_
_entity_poly.entity_id
_entity_poly.type
_entity_poly.pdbx_seq_one_letter_code
_entity_poly.pdbx_strand_id
1 'polypeptide(L)'
;DDAELIDVGFELMSSMTTGQVDATIGGFVSHEVPELENQGFTVNYIKPTENGVPDYTELVFVTSKENAEKNADKLTRFLRATKKGYEHVKANPEKGVENLLKNQNTENFPLNKDVETKSVSTILSLAEKDGAPFLSQSEETWTNNIKWMLDTGIITKSVDAKDMIVKLVD
;
A
#
# COMPACT_ATOMS: atom_id res chain seq x y z
N ASP A 1 -23.85 -19.78 2.87
CA ASP A 1 -22.81 -18.76 2.98
C ASP A 1 -22.26 -18.85 4.40
N ASP A 2 -20.95 -19.04 4.52
CA ASP A 2 -20.30 -19.38 5.79
C ASP A 2 -19.79 -18.15 6.53
N ALA A 3 -19.99 -16.93 5.98
CA ALA A 3 -19.60 -15.65 6.56
C ALA A 3 -20.63 -14.55 6.25
N GLU A 4 -20.84 -13.67 7.22
CA GLU A 4 -21.60 -12.43 7.06
C GLU A 4 -20.65 -11.26 6.81
N LEU A 5 -20.95 -10.43 5.80
CA LEU A 5 -20.18 -9.23 5.48
C LEU A 5 -20.79 -8.02 6.18
N ILE A 6 -20.00 -7.37 7.03
CA ILE A 6 -20.37 -6.18 7.79
C ILE A 6 -19.50 -5.00 7.30
N ASP A 7 -20.14 -3.92 6.87
CA ASP A 7 -19.43 -2.67 6.54
C ASP A 7 -19.04 -1.95 7.83
N VAL A 8 -17.73 -1.89 8.08
CA VAL A 8 -17.14 -1.19 9.25
C VAL A 8 -16.45 0.12 8.85
N GLY A 9 -16.57 0.54 7.60
CA GLY A 9 -15.92 1.73 7.07
C GLY A 9 -14.40 1.65 7.24
N PHE A 10 -13.81 2.67 7.88
CA PHE A 10 -12.37 2.73 8.19
C PHE A 10 -12.02 2.23 9.59
N GLU A 11 -12.98 1.72 10.35
CA GLU A 11 -12.83 1.30 11.75
C GLU A 11 -12.33 -0.17 11.87
N LEU A 12 -11.38 -0.57 11.02
CA LEU A 12 -10.89 -1.95 10.97
C LEU A 12 -10.35 -2.44 12.31
N MET A 13 -9.53 -1.64 12.96
CA MET A 13 -8.88 -2.03 14.21
C MET A 13 -9.85 -2.04 15.39
N SER A 14 -10.67 -1.02 15.53
CA SER A 14 -11.65 -0.94 16.63
C SER A 14 -12.70 -2.03 16.52
N SER A 15 -13.16 -2.37 15.32
CA SER A 15 -14.12 -3.47 15.12
C SER A 15 -13.56 -4.84 15.47
N MET A 16 -12.26 -5.08 15.21
CA MET A 16 -11.56 -6.30 15.62
C MET A 16 -11.34 -6.35 17.14
N THR A 17 -10.81 -5.27 17.73
CA THR A 17 -10.43 -5.27 19.16
C THR A 17 -11.63 -5.28 20.11
N THR A 18 -12.78 -4.81 19.66
CA THR A 18 -14.05 -4.86 20.42
C THR A 18 -14.85 -6.14 20.19
N GLY A 19 -14.41 -7.01 19.26
CA GLY A 19 -15.13 -8.22 18.91
C GLY A 19 -16.42 -7.97 18.12
N GLN A 20 -16.53 -6.84 17.44
CA GLN A 20 -17.66 -6.54 16.55
C GLN A 20 -17.64 -7.45 15.33
N VAL A 21 -16.46 -7.82 14.85
CA VAL A 21 -16.21 -8.76 13.77
C VAL A 21 -15.12 -9.75 14.13
N ASP A 22 -15.16 -10.94 13.56
CA ASP A 22 -14.15 -12.00 13.77
C ASP A 22 -12.91 -11.82 12.89
N ALA A 23 -13.06 -11.14 11.75
CA ALA A 23 -11.98 -10.83 10.79
C ALA A 23 -12.28 -9.55 10.04
N THR A 24 -11.24 -8.91 9.51
CA THR A 24 -11.36 -7.75 8.62
C THR A 24 -10.61 -8.00 7.32
N ILE A 25 -11.04 -7.34 6.23
CA ILE A 25 -10.33 -7.29 4.97
C ILE A 25 -9.89 -5.85 4.69
N GLY A 26 -8.71 -5.66 4.09
CA GLY A 26 -8.16 -4.34 3.76
C GLY A 26 -7.10 -3.84 4.75
N GLY A 27 -6.78 -4.60 5.79
CA GLY A 27 -5.68 -4.29 6.71
C GLY A 27 -4.30 -4.49 6.07
N PHE A 28 -3.35 -3.62 6.40
CA PHE A 28 -1.97 -3.70 5.92
C PHE A 28 -1.08 -4.46 6.90
N VAL A 29 -0.29 -5.39 6.40
CA VAL A 29 0.75 -6.06 7.20
C VAL A 29 1.81 -5.09 7.72
N SER A 30 1.93 -3.92 7.08
CA SER A 30 2.86 -2.86 7.47
C SER A 30 2.31 -1.92 8.54
N HIS A 31 1.01 -1.89 8.82
CA HIS A 31 0.41 -0.93 9.74
C HIS A 31 -0.53 -1.58 10.76
N GLU A 32 -1.68 -2.13 10.36
CA GLU A 32 -2.66 -2.70 11.29
C GLU A 32 -2.10 -3.87 12.10
N VAL A 33 -1.27 -4.71 11.49
CA VAL A 33 -0.63 -5.82 12.21
C VAL A 33 0.30 -5.32 13.32
N PRO A 34 1.32 -4.47 13.04
CA PRO A 34 2.17 -3.91 14.10
C PRO A 34 1.40 -3.11 15.14
N GLU A 35 0.34 -2.41 14.77
CA GLU A 35 -0.46 -1.63 15.70
C GLU A 35 -1.24 -2.52 16.67
N LEU A 36 -1.90 -3.57 16.19
CA LEU A 36 -2.60 -4.56 17.04
C LEU A 36 -1.62 -5.30 17.94
N GLU A 37 -0.45 -5.70 17.43
CA GLU A 37 0.61 -6.33 18.25
C GLU A 37 1.11 -5.39 19.34
N ASN A 38 1.26 -4.08 19.04
CA ASN A 38 1.68 -3.07 20.00
C ASN A 38 0.64 -2.87 21.12
N GLN A 39 -0.64 -3.13 20.83
CA GLN A 39 -1.73 -3.17 21.81
C GLN A 39 -1.83 -4.49 22.58
N GLY A 40 -0.96 -5.47 22.28
CA GLY A 40 -0.88 -6.76 22.98
C GLY A 40 -1.75 -7.86 22.38
N PHE A 41 -2.30 -7.68 21.19
CA PHE A 41 -3.05 -8.71 20.49
C PHE A 41 -2.12 -9.66 19.72
N THR A 42 -2.49 -10.94 19.66
CA THR A 42 -1.88 -11.90 18.73
C THR A 42 -2.65 -11.85 17.42
N VAL A 43 -1.96 -11.50 16.34
CA VAL A 43 -2.58 -11.28 15.03
C VAL A 43 -2.23 -12.43 14.09
N ASN A 44 -3.25 -13.01 13.46
CA ASN A 44 -3.12 -13.88 12.30
C ASN A 44 -3.58 -13.11 11.07
N TYR A 45 -2.83 -13.18 9.99
CA TYR A 45 -3.22 -12.55 8.73
C TYR A 45 -3.05 -13.51 7.55
N ILE A 46 -3.92 -13.35 6.56
CA ILE A 46 -3.95 -14.15 5.34
C ILE A 46 -3.62 -13.23 4.17
N LYS A 47 -2.58 -13.57 3.44
CA LYS A 47 -2.24 -12.80 2.23
C LYS A 47 -3.12 -13.23 1.07
N PRO A 48 -3.79 -12.29 0.38
CA PRO A 48 -4.59 -12.59 -0.81
C PRO A 48 -3.79 -13.33 -1.89
N THR A 49 -2.51 -12.98 -2.06
CA THR A 49 -1.61 -13.58 -3.05
C THR A 49 -1.29 -15.06 -2.80
N GLU A 50 -1.46 -15.54 -1.58
CA GLU A 50 -1.32 -16.96 -1.22
C GLU A 50 -2.65 -17.72 -1.35
N ASN A 51 -3.74 -17.00 -1.70
CA ASN A 51 -5.10 -17.53 -1.75
C ASN A 51 -5.83 -17.21 -3.07
N GLY A 52 -5.11 -17.23 -4.19
CA GLY A 52 -5.70 -17.17 -5.53
C GLY A 52 -5.84 -15.77 -6.13
N VAL A 53 -5.43 -14.72 -5.43
CA VAL A 53 -5.29 -13.37 -6.01
C VAL A 53 -3.89 -13.26 -6.61
N PRO A 54 -3.73 -12.81 -7.88
CA PRO A 54 -2.40 -12.58 -8.45
C PRO A 54 -1.65 -11.48 -7.71
N ASP A 55 -0.33 -11.49 -7.79
CA ASP A 55 0.50 -10.42 -7.20
C ASP A 55 0.13 -9.05 -7.79
N TYR A 56 0.14 -8.00 -6.97
CA TYR A 56 -0.32 -6.67 -7.37
C TYR A 56 0.47 -5.56 -6.66
N THR A 57 0.48 -4.37 -7.26
CA THR A 57 1.01 -3.16 -6.63
C THR A 57 -0.13 -2.47 -5.88
N GLU A 58 -0.09 -2.53 -4.56
CA GLU A 58 -1.18 -2.06 -3.71
C GLU A 58 -1.26 -0.53 -3.62
N LEU A 59 -0.11 0.12 -3.42
CA LEU A 59 -0.02 1.58 -3.32
C LEU A 59 0.61 2.17 -4.57
N VAL A 60 -0.11 3.06 -5.24
CA VAL A 60 0.34 3.72 -6.46
C VAL A 60 0.03 5.22 -6.43
N PHE A 61 0.81 6.01 -7.14
CA PHE A 61 0.44 7.39 -7.45
C PHE A 61 -0.54 7.41 -8.62
N VAL A 62 -1.67 8.08 -8.44
CA VAL A 62 -2.73 8.20 -9.45
C VAL A 62 -2.87 9.63 -9.90
N THR A 63 -3.04 9.83 -11.20
CA THR A 63 -3.34 11.14 -11.78
C THR A 63 -4.26 10.98 -12.99
N SER A 64 -4.92 12.07 -13.43
CA SER A 64 -5.68 12.02 -14.68
C SER A 64 -4.74 12.03 -15.90
N LYS A 65 -5.20 11.46 -17.01
CA LYS A 65 -4.47 11.48 -18.28
C LYS A 65 -4.13 12.92 -18.71
N GLU A 66 -5.11 13.81 -18.61
CA GLU A 66 -4.91 15.24 -18.92
C GLU A 66 -3.80 15.88 -18.07
N ASN A 67 -3.78 15.58 -16.76
CA ASN A 67 -2.75 16.11 -15.87
C ASN A 67 -1.38 15.49 -16.15
N ALA A 68 -1.33 14.20 -16.48
CA ALA A 68 -0.10 13.52 -16.87
C ALA A 68 0.52 14.15 -18.13
N GLU A 69 -0.30 14.49 -19.13
CA GLU A 69 0.14 15.12 -20.37
C GLU A 69 0.57 16.59 -20.15
N LYS A 70 -0.28 17.41 -19.50
CA LYS A 70 -0.06 18.85 -19.32
C LYS A 70 1.03 19.21 -18.31
N ASN A 71 1.23 18.38 -17.30
CA ASN A 71 2.11 18.63 -16.15
C ASN A 71 3.21 17.58 -15.98
N ALA A 72 3.62 16.90 -17.05
CA ALA A 72 4.62 15.83 -17.01
C ALA A 72 5.91 16.23 -16.28
N ASP A 73 6.45 17.44 -16.54
CA ASP A 73 7.65 17.95 -15.86
C ASP A 73 7.44 18.10 -14.33
N LYS A 74 6.30 18.64 -13.91
CA LYS A 74 5.96 18.77 -12.48
C LYS A 74 5.86 17.42 -11.80
N LEU A 75 5.18 16.45 -12.42
CA LEU A 75 5.02 15.09 -11.91
C LEU A 75 6.37 14.36 -11.85
N THR A 76 7.20 14.51 -12.89
CA THR A 76 8.57 13.95 -12.92
C THR A 76 9.41 14.48 -11.76
N ARG A 77 9.38 15.80 -11.52
CA ARG A 77 10.11 16.40 -10.38
C ARG A 77 9.59 15.90 -9.03
N PHE A 78 8.30 15.75 -8.89
CA PHE A 78 7.68 15.17 -7.69
C PHE A 78 8.15 13.73 -7.46
N LEU A 79 8.06 12.86 -8.47
CA LEU A 79 8.49 11.47 -8.35
C LEU A 79 10.00 11.34 -8.09
N ARG A 80 10.83 12.19 -8.70
CA ARG A 80 12.27 12.23 -8.40
C ARG A 80 12.55 12.64 -6.95
N ALA A 81 11.79 13.59 -6.40
CA ALA A 81 11.91 13.97 -5.00
C ALA A 81 11.46 12.83 -4.08
N THR A 82 10.38 12.14 -4.42
CA THR A 82 9.90 10.96 -3.70
C THR A 82 10.95 9.84 -3.70
N LYS A 83 11.55 9.54 -4.87
CA LYS A 83 12.62 8.55 -4.99
C LYS A 83 13.83 8.90 -4.11
N LYS A 84 14.26 10.16 -4.09
CA LYS A 84 15.32 10.61 -3.18
C LYS A 84 14.96 10.45 -1.71
N GLY A 85 13.71 10.72 -1.34
CA GLY A 85 13.21 10.49 0.02
C GLY A 85 13.25 9.01 0.39
N TYR A 86 12.79 8.14 -0.49
CA TYR A 86 12.85 6.70 -0.32
C TYR A 86 14.29 6.20 -0.13
N GLU A 87 15.23 6.59 -1.01
CA GLU A 87 16.65 6.21 -0.92
C GLU A 87 17.28 6.69 0.40
N HIS A 88 16.89 7.87 0.88
CA HIS A 88 17.36 8.37 2.18
C HIS A 88 16.84 7.49 3.33
N VAL A 89 15.55 7.15 3.32
CA VAL A 89 14.94 6.27 4.34
C VAL A 89 15.55 4.87 4.28
N LYS A 90 15.76 4.32 3.06
CA LYS A 90 16.40 3.02 2.85
C LYS A 90 17.81 2.98 3.45
N ALA A 91 18.59 4.04 3.26
CA ALA A 91 19.93 4.15 3.83
C ALA A 91 19.95 4.40 5.34
N ASN A 92 18.92 5.04 5.89
CA ASN A 92 18.84 5.48 7.28
C ASN A 92 17.40 5.32 7.82
N PRO A 93 16.90 4.10 8.05
CA PRO A 93 15.50 3.87 8.43
C PRO A 93 15.09 4.58 9.72
N GLU A 94 15.95 4.57 10.75
CA GLU A 94 15.68 5.25 12.02
C GLU A 94 15.50 6.76 11.82
N LYS A 95 16.34 7.36 10.96
CA LYS A 95 16.24 8.78 10.64
C LYS A 95 14.97 9.10 9.84
N GLY A 96 14.53 8.17 9.00
CA GLY A 96 13.25 8.24 8.31
C GLY A 96 12.09 8.33 9.30
N VAL A 97 12.03 7.44 10.28
CA VAL A 97 11.03 7.43 11.36
C VAL A 97 11.09 8.70 12.19
N GLU A 98 12.29 9.15 12.62
CA GLU A 98 12.44 10.41 13.36
C GLU A 98 11.87 11.61 12.57
N ASN A 99 12.16 11.68 11.27
CA ASN A 99 11.65 12.76 10.43
C ASN A 99 10.12 12.70 10.28
N LEU A 100 9.56 11.50 10.15
CA LEU A 100 8.09 11.28 10.11
C LEU A 100 7.44 11.79 11.39
N LEU A 101 7.89 11.33 12.54
CA LEU A 101 7.38 11.71 13.87
C LEU A 101 7.51 13.21 14.14
N LYS A 102 8.63 13.83 13.71
CA LYS A 102 8.85 15.27 13.88
C LYS A 102 7.87 16.13 13.06
N ASN A 103 7.41 15.63 11.91
CA ASN A 103 6.58 16.38 10.97
C ASN A 103 5.13 15.93 10.95
N GLN A 104 4.72 15.03 11.84
CA GLN A 104 3.33 14.59 11.96
C GLN A 104 2.41 15.69 12.52
N ASN A 105 1.13 15.60 12.25
CA ASN A 105 0.10 16.34 12.99
C ASN A 105 -0.37 15.48 14.17
N THR A 106 -0.02 15.87 15.39
CA THR A 106 -0.36 15.12 16.61
C THR A 106 -1.81 15.32 17.09
N GLU A 107 -2.56 16.22 16.48
CA GLU A 107 -3.97 16.46 16.84
C GLU A 107 -4.89 15.35 16.34
N ASN A 108 -4.52 14.71 15.23
CA ASN A 108 -5.23 13.60 14.63
C ASN A 108 -4.32 12.39 14.50
N PHE A 109 -4.67 11.28 15.15
CA PHE A 109 -3.96 9.99 15.05
C PHE A 109 -2.45 10.11 15.28
N PRO A 110 -2.01 10.42 16.52
CA PRO A 110 -0.58 10.52 16.82
C PRO A 110 0.13 9.19 16.55
N LEU A 111 1.21 9.25 15.78
CA LEU A 111 1.98 8.08 15.39
C LEU A 111 2.75 7.47 16.57
N ASN A 112 2.79 6.15 16.63
CA ASN A 112 3.59 5.41 17.60
C ASN A 112 4.94 5.03 17.01
N LYS A 113 6.03 5.38 17.70
CA LYS A 113 7.39 5.13 17.20
C LYS A 113 7.67 3.65 16.90
N ASP A 114 7.22 2.75 17.77
CA ASP A 114 7.51 1.31 17.61
C ASP A 114 6.75 0.72 16.43
N VAL A 115 5.49 1.16 16.23
CA VAL A 115 4.67 0.82 15.07
C VAL A 115 5.32 1.34 13.79
N GLU A 116 5.69 2.62 13.74
CA GLU A 116 6.31 3.24 12.55
C GLU A 116 7.67 2.61 12.21
N THR A 117 8.44 2.20 13.21
CA THR A 117 9.71 1.49 12.98
C THR A 117 9.48 0.14 12.32
N LYS A 118 8.50 -0.65 12.77
CA LYS A 118 8.11 -1.92 12.16
C LYS A 118 7.53 -1.69 10.76
N SER A 119 6.67 -0.68 10.60
CA SER A 119 6.05 -0.29 9.34
C SER A 119 7.09 0.03 8.26
N VAL A 120 8.03 0.93 8.56
CA VAL A 120 9.12 1.29 7.65
C VAL A 120 9.95 0.07 7.27
N SER A 121 10.30 -0.79 8.23
CA SER A 121 11.05 -2.02 7.96
C SER A 121 10.31 -2.95 7.00
N THR A 122 9.01 -3.14 7.21
CA THR A 122 8.16 -3.97 6.36
C THR A 122 8.05 -3.40 4.95
N ILE A 123 7.76 -2.09 4.83
CA ILE A 123 7.66 -1.41 3.52
C ILE A 123 8.98 -1.51 2.75
N LEU A 124 10.12 -1.26 3.39
CA LEU A 124 11.43 -1.37 2.74
C LEU A 124 11.72 -2.79 2.24
N SER A 125 11.24 -3.82 2.93
CA SER A 125 11.40 -5.22 2.50
C SER A 125 10.55 -5.59 1.28
N LEU A 126 9.46 -4.86 1.04
CA LEU A 126 8.48 -5.15 -0.02
C LEU A 126 8.62 -4.23 -1.24
N ALA A 127 9.09 -3.00 -1.05
CA ALA A 127 9.06 -1.95 -2.07
C ALA A 127 9.92 -2.24 -3.31
N GLU A 128 10.96 -3.07 -3.20
CA GLU A 128 11.83 -3.48 -4.30
C GLU A 128 11.85 -5.00 -4.43
N LYS A 129 10.71 -5.63 -4.23
CA LYS A 129 10.55 -7.08 -4.36
C LYS A 129 11.02 -7.55 -5.74
N ASP A 130 11.71 -8.66 -5.77
CA ASP A 130 12.26 -9.28 -6.98
C ASP A 130 13.21 -8.38 -7.81
N GLY A 131 13.81 -7.36 -7.16
CA GLY A 131 14.73 -6.42 -7.80
C GLY A 131 14.05 -5.35 -8.65
N ALA A 132 12.73 -5.22 -8.59
CA ALA A 132 12.01 -4.15 -9.26
C ALA A 132 12.36 -2.79 -8.63
N PRO A 133 12.81 -1.78 -9.43
CA PRO A 133 13.13 -0.47 -8.87
C PRO A 133 11.94 0.21 -8.21
N PHE A 134 12.17 0.93 -7.12
CA PHE A 134 11.14 1.76 -6.50
C PHE A 134 10.49 2.69 -7.52
N LEU A 135 9.18 2.82 -7.50
CA LEU A 135 8.30 3.52 -8.46
C LEU A 135 8.18 2.85 -9.85
N SER A 136 8.77 1.68 -10.06
CA SER A 136 8.52 0.94 -11.31
C SER A 136 7.13 0.29 -11.31
N GLN A 137 6.58 0.09 -12.51
CA GLN A 137 5.32 -0.61 -12.73
C GLN A 137 5.52 -1.70 -13.80
N SER A 138 4.97 -2.88 -13.55
CA SER A 138 5.03 -4.01 -14.47
C SER A 138 3.73 -4.12 -15.28
N GLU A 139 3.82 -4.01 -16.60
CA GLU A 139 2.68 -4.26 -17.49
C GLU A 139 2.13 -5.68 -17.34
N GLU A 140 2.99 -6.65 -17.08
CA GLU A 140 2.60 -8.04 -16.86
C GLU A 140 1.76 -8.18 -15.60
N THR A 141 2.20 -7.59 -14.48
CA THR A 141 1.45 -7.57 -13.22
C THR A 141 0.06 -6.96 -13.40
N TRP A 142 -0.03 -5.80 -14.06
CA TRP A 142 -1.31 -5.15 -14.36
C TRP A 142 -2.19 -6.00 -15.26
N THR A 143 -1.64 -6.61 -16.32
CA THR A 143 -2.37 -7.50 -17.24
C THR A 143 -2.95 -8.71 -16.51
N ASN A 144 -2.18 -9.35 -15.64
CA ASN A 144 -2.62 -10.49 -14.85
C ASN A 144 -3.75 -10.11 -13.89
N ASN A 145 -3.67 -8.95 -13.25
CA ASN A 145 -4.73 -8.44 -12.37
C ASN A 145 -6.00 -8.09 -13.13
N ILE A 146 -5.90 -7.41 -14.28
CA ILE A 146 -7.06 -7.11 -15.15
C ILE A 146 -7.76 -8.40 -15.58
N LYS A 147 -6.98 -9.41 -16.01
CA LYS A 147 -7.53 -10.71 -16.38
C LYS A 147 -8.25 -11.37 -15.20
N TRP A 148 -7.64 -11.41 -14.03
CA TRP A 148 -8.24 -11.99 -12.83
C TRP A 148 -9.54 -11.28 -12.44
N MET A 149 -9.56 -9.94 -12.47
CA MET A 149 -10.76 -9.16 -12.19
C MET A 149 -11.90 -9.41 -13.20
N LEU A 150 -11.57 -9.66 -14.48
CA LEU A 150 -12.53 -10.05 -15.49
C LEU A 150 -13.08 -11.47 -15.22
N ASP A 151 -12.18 -12.43 -14.98
CA ASP A 151 -12.54 -13.83 -14.75
C ASP A 151 -13.40 -14.01 -13.51
N THR A 152 -13.20 -13.17 -12.49
CA THR A 152 -13.99 -13.16 -11.24
C THR A 152 -15.22 -12.25 -11.27
N GLY A 153 -15.43 -11.50 -12.35
CA GLY A 153 -16.57 -10.60 -12.51
C GLY A 153 -16.49 -9.28 -11.73
N ILE A 154 -15.32 -8.95 -11.14
CA ILE A 154 -15.09 -7.67 -10.45
C ILE A 154 -15.20 -6.50 -11.43
N ILE A 155 -14.71 -6.69 -12.65
CA ILE A 155 -14.89 -5.76 -13.76
C ILE A 155 -15.56 -6.46 -14.94
N THR A 156 -16.30 -5.70 -15.74
CA THR A 156 -17.05 -6.22 -16.89
C THR A 156 -16.45 -5.84 -18.25
N LYS A 157 -15.42 -4.98 -18.23
CA LYS A 157 -14.74 -4.51 -19.45
C LYS A 157 -13.23 -4.59 -19.24
N SER A 158 -12.53 -5.11 -20.25
CA SER A 158 -11.07 -5.09 -20.28
C SER A 158 -10.55 -3.68 -20.57
N VAL A 159 -9.39 -3.38 -20.00
CA VAL A 159 -8.56 -2.22 -20.33
C VAL A 159 -7.16 -2.71 -20.67
N ASP A 160 -6.43 -1.98 -21.50
CA ASP A 160 -5.02 -2.30 -21.76
C ASP A 160 -4.16 -1.77 -20.62
N ALA A 161 -3.29 -2.59 -20.04
CA ALA A 161 -2.38 -2.18 -18.98
C ALA A 161 -1.51 -0.98 -19.38
N LYS A 162 -1.14 -0.87 -20.67
CA LYS A 162 -0.37 0.25 -21.21
C LYS A 162 -1.08 1.59 -21.10
N ASP A 163 -2.41 1.59 -21.16
CA ASP A 163 -3.21 2.81 -21.05
C ASP A 163 -3.32 3.30 -19.61
N MET A 164 -2.98 2.45 -18.64
CA MET A 164 -3.04 2.75 -17.19
C MET A 164 -1.69 3.21 -16.63
N ILE A 165 -0.58 2.88 -17.28
CA ILE A 165 0.76 3.14 -16.78
C ILE A 165 1.39 4.33 -17.51
N VAL A 166 1.89 5.30 -16.73
CA VAL A 166 2.67 6.43 -17.27
C VAL A 166 4.06 6.39 -16.65
N LYS A 167 5.08 6.13 -17.47
CA LYS A 167 6.48 6.13 -17.03
C LYS A 167 7.06 7.53 -17.10
N LEU A 168 7.32 8.14 -15.94
CA LEU A 168 7.90 9.50 -15.82
C LEU A 168 9.29 9.52 -15.18
N VAL A 169 9.69 8.42 -14.56
CA VAL A 169 11.02 8.23 -13.94
C VAL A 169 11.55 6.85 -14.25
N ASP A 170 12.89 6.69 -14.24
CA ASP A 170 13.59 5.41 -14.42
C ASP A 170 13.93 4.78 -13.05
#